data_909a91bb89b335c9698bbf8e839efb7f
#
_entry.id   909a91bb89b335c9698bbf8e839efb7f
#
_cell.length_a   1.000
_cell.length_b   1.000
_cell.length_c   1.000
_cell.angle_alpha   90.00
_cell.angle_beta   90.00
_cell.angle_gamma   90.00
#
_symmetry.space_group_name_H-M   'P 1'
#
loop_
_entity.id
_entity.type
_entity.pdbx_description
1 polymer ?
#
loop_
_entity_poly.entity_id
_entity_poly.type
_entity_poly.pdbx_seq_one_letter_code
_entity_poly.pdbx_strand_id
1 'polypeptide(L)'
;EVECLVSDISGIARGKILPVTKFISAQQSGGLRLPEYVFGQSVTGEYYDSDVLDEIGRDVILRPDISTCRLVPWYDEPTAQIIHDAVHQDGANVTFSSRAVLKSVLALFDEAGLEPVIAPELEFFLVKQSSDANAPLITPPGRSGRAEKARQAYGIDAVNEFDPLFEEIYDHCDVQGLDIDTLSHEAGAAQMEINFNHGHALDLADQAFLFKRTVRQAAINHHLHATFMAKP
;
A
#
# COMPACT_ATOMS: atom_id res chain seq x y z
N GLU A 1 -11.48 -15.41 -3.88
CA GLU A 1 -12.08 -14.14 -3.41
C GLU A 1 -11.53 -12.94 -4.18
N VAL A 2 -12.14 -11.75 -3.97
CA VAL A 2 -11.67 -10.48 -4.54
C VAL A 2 -11.63 -9.44 -3.44
N GLU A 3 -10.44 -8.89 -3.19
CA GLU A 3 -10.23 -7.71 -2.36
C GLU A 3 -10.40 -6.46 -3.22
N CYS A 4 -11.45 -5.69 -2.95
CA CYS A 4 -11.76 -4.45 -3.65
C CYS A 4 -11.15 -3.29 -2.86
N LEU A 5 -10.05 -2.74 -3.34
CA LEU A 5 -9.21 -1.80 -2.60
C LEU A 5 -9.41 -0.36 -3.04
N VAL A 6 -9.36 0.55 -2.09
CA VAL A 6 -9.15 1.99 -2.27
C VAL A 6 -8.08 2.45 -1.29
N SER A 7 -7.33 3.51 -1.65
CA SER A 7 -6.40 4.17 -0.73
C SER A 7 -7.13 5.29 0.02
N ASP A 8 -7.01 5.32 1.35
CA ASP A 8 -7.38 6.52 2.12
C ASP A 8 -6.26 7.59 2.03
N ILE A 9 -6.47 8.74 2.66
CA ILE A 9 -5.51 9.85 2.67
C ILE A 9 -4.16 9.49 3.31
N SER A 10 -4.14 8.47 4.17
CA SER A 10 -2.94 7.97 4.86
C SER A 10 -2.26 6.82 4.10
N GLY A 11 -2.76 6.44 2.93
CA GLY A 11 -2.25 5.31 2.15
C GLY A 11 -2.55 3.95 2.78
N ILE A 12 -3.59 3.85 3.61
CA ILE A 12 -4.08 2.58 4.15
C ILE A 12 -5.07 1.98 3.16
N ALA A 13 -4.95 0.68 2.94
CA ALA A 13 -5.90 -0.06 2.10
C ALA A 13 -7.24 -0.20 2.82
N ARG A 14 -8.27 0.39 2.25
CA ARG A 14 -9.66 0.30 2.67
C ARG A 14 -10.44 -0.46 1.61
N GLY A 15 -11.58 -1.02 1.96
CA GLY A 15 -12.40 -1.68 0.96
C GLY A 15 -13.26 -2.81 1.49
N LYS A 16 -13.55 -3.76 0.61
CA LYS A 16 -14.38 -4.93 0.92
C LYS A 16 -13.81 -6.18 0.26
N ILE A 17 -13.99 -7.33 0.91
CA ILE A 17 -13.64 -8.64 0.37
C ILE A 17 -14.94 -9.34 -0.01
N LEU A 18 -15.00 -9.88 -1.23
CA LEU A 18 -16.18 -10.56 -1.74
C LEU A 18 -15.82 -11.91 -2.39
N PRO A 19 -16.72 -12.90 -2.31
CA PRO A 19 -16.67 -14.02 -3.24
C PRO A 19 -16.73 -13.54 -4.70
N VAL A 20 -15.99 -14.17 -5.60
CA VAL A 20 -15.88 -13.76 -7.03
C VAL A 20 -17.26 -13.58 -7.67
N THR A 21 -18.21 -14.49 -7.41
CA THR A 21 -19.58 -14.41 -7.96
C THR A 21 -20.33 -13.16 -7.49
N LYS A 22 -20.07 -12.72 -6.23
CA LYS A 22 -20.68 -11.50 -5.67
C LYS A 22 -20.02 -10.24 -6.24
N PHE A 23 -18.71 -10.27 -6.46
CA PHE A 23 -18.01 -9.19 -7.14
C PHE A 23 -18.58 -8.96 -8.54
N ILE A 24 -18.71 -10.02 -9.35
CA ILE A 24 -19.28 -9.95 -10.71
C ILE A 24 -20.71 -9.40 -10.68
N SER A 25 -21.56 -9.93 -9.78
CA SER A 25 -22.94 -9.46 -9.64
C SER A 25 -23.02 -7.99 -9.22
N ALA A 26 -22.14 -7.52 -8.33
CA ALA A 26 -22.10 -6.12 -7.91
C ALA A 26 -21.75 -5.20 -9.09
N GLN A 27 -20.79 -5.59 -9.94
CA GLN A 27 -20.43 -4.79 -11.12
C GLN A 27 -21.62 -4.69 -12.12
N GLN A 28 -22.39 -5.75 -12.28
CA GLN A 28 -23.59 -5.77 -13.14
C GLN A 28 -24.76 -4.95 -12.58
N SER A 29 -24.82 -4.76 -11.25
CA SER A 29 -25.92 -4.08 -10.54
C SER A 29 -25.59 -2.66 -10.07
N GLY A 30 -24.63 -1.98 -10.70
CA GLY A 30 -24.32 -0.58 -10.45
C GLY A 30 -23.05 -0.32 -9.63
N GLY A 31 -22.29 -1.35 -9.31
CA GLY A 31 -21.00 -1.25 -8.62
C GLY A 31 -21.07 -1.48 -7.10
N LEU A 32 -19.91 -1.67 -6.52
CA LEU A 32 -19.73 -1.78 -5.08
C LEU A 32 -19.78 -0.38 -4.45
N ARG A 33 -20.24 -0.28 -3.21
CA ARG A 33 -20.38 1.00 -2.51
C ARG A 33 -19.55 1.02 -1.23
N LEU A 34 -19.01 2.21 -0.91
CA LEU A 34 -18.41 2.56 0.37
C LEU A 34 -18.92 3.93 0.83
N PRO A 35 -18.98 4.19 2.13
CA PRO A 35 -19.19 5.55 2.63
C PRO A 35 -18.03 6.47 2.24
N GLU A 36 -18.34 7.67 1.80
CA GLU A 36 -17.35 8.64 1.31
C GLU A 36 -16.30 9.03 2.37
N TYR A 37 -16.68 9.09 3.64
CA TYR A 37 -15.80 9.45 4.73
C TYR A 37 -14.58 8.52 4.89
N VAL A 38 -14.65 7.30 4.36
CA VAL A 38 -13.54 6.31 4.41
C VAL A 38 -12.26 6.88 3.81
N PHE A 39 -12.36 7.74 2.79
CA PHE A 39 -11.20 8.35 2.13
C PHE A 39 -10.49 9.39 3.00
N GLY A 40 -11.21 10.04 3.94
CA GLY A 40 -10.70 11.07 4.84
C GLY A 40 -10.35 10.56 6.25
N GLN A 41 -10.22 9.26 6.44
CA GLN A 41 -9.85 8.69 7.73
C GLN A 41 -8.37 8.92 8.07
N SER A 42 -8.09 9.31 9.31
CA SER A 42 -6.74 9.39 9.85
C SER A 42 -6.15 7.99 10.11
N VAL A 43 -4.85 7.92 10.42
CA VAL A 43 -4.18 6.66 10.81
C VAL A 43 -4.73 6.07 12.10
N THR A 44 -5.33 6.89 12.98
CA THR A 44 -5.98 6.47 14.23
C THR A 44 -7.45 6.11 14.04
N GLY A 45 -7.98 6.23 12.81
CA GLY A 45 -9.37 5.91 12.48
C GLY A 45 -10.35 7.06 12.73
N GLU A 46 -9.87 8.23 13.15
CA GLU A 46 -10.68 9.43 13.31
C GLU A 46 -11.02 10.04 11.95
N TYR A 47 -12.14 10.71 11.87
CA TYR A 47 -12.53 11.46 10.67
C TYR A 47 -12.02 12.89 10.75
N TYR A 48 -11.52 13.42 9.65
CA TYR A 48 -11.24 14.85 9.55
C TYR A 48 -12.58 15.60 9.56
N ASP A 49 -12.75 16.46 10.56
CA ASP A 49 -13.87 17.41 10.61
C ASP A 49 -13.64 18.46 9.53
N SER A 50 -14.38 18.37 8.45
CA SER A 50 -14.29 19.32 7.36
C SER A 50 -15.64 19.48 6.66
N ASP A 51 -15.94 20.68 6.18
CA ASP A 51 -17.10 20.98 5.34
C ASP A 51 -17.11 20.18 4.01
N VAL A 52 -16.03 19.44 3.72
CA VAL A 52 -15.87 18.62 2.51
C VAL A 52 -16.45 17.22 2.71
N LEU A 53 -16.46 16.71 3.96
CA LEU A 53 -17.00 15.41 4.29
C LEU A 53 -18.43 15.57 4.79
N ASP A 54 -19.38 14.98 4.07
CA ASP A 54 -20.78 14.95 4.51
C ASP A 54 -20.90 14.12 5.80
N GLU A 55 -21.29 14.73 6.91
CA GLU A 55 -21.51 14.09 8.22
C GLU A 55 -22.49 12.91 8.14
N ILE A 56 -23.38 12.87 7.14
CA ILE A 56 -24.41 11.84 6.94
C ILE A 56 -23.85 10.60 6.22
N GLY A 57 -22.60 10.68 5.69
CA GLY A 57 -21.94 9.52 5.09
C GLY A 57 -22.56 9.09 3.77
N ARG A 58 -22.53 9.98 2.78
CA ARG A 58 -22.93 9.67 1.41
C ARG A 58 -22.15 8.48 0.87
N ASP A 59 -22.84 7.53 0.24
CA ASP A 59 -22.20 6.41 -0.45
C ASP A 59 -21.59 6.85 -1.78
N VAL A 60 -20.38 6.38 -2.04
CA VAL A 60 -19.72 6.45 -3.35
C VAL A 60 -19.71 5.08 -4.01
N ILE A 61 -19.61 5.06 -5.33
CA ILE A 61 -19.53 3.85 -6.15
C ILE A 61 -18.08 3.55 -6.47
N LEU A 62 -17.65 2.33 -6.24
CA LEU A 62 -16.32 1.84 -6.58
C LEU A 62 -16.30 1.31 -8.02
N ARG A 63 -15.41 1.86 -8.84
CA ARG A 63 -15.16 1.45 -10.21
C ARG A 63 -13.83 0.70 -10.27
N PRO A 64 -13.82 -0.62 -10.57
CA PRO A 64 -12.59 -1.37 -10.61
C PRO A 64 -11.71 -0.93 -11.77
N ASP A 65 -10.44 -0.68 -11.49
CA ASP A 65 -9.42 -0.59 -12.52
C ASP A 65 -8.82 -1.98 -12.75
N ILE A 66 -9.30 -2.67 -13.78
CA ILE A 66 -8.91 -4.06 -14.05
C ILE A 66 -7.43 -4.19 -14.38
N SER A 67 -6.77 -3.14 -14.87
CA SER A 67 -5.32 -3.16 -15.11
C SER A 67 -4.50 -3.38 -13.83
N THR A 68 -5.08 -3.03 -12.68
CA THR A 68 -4.47 -3.23 -11.35
C THR A 68 -4.76 -4.58 -10.72
N CYS A 69 -5.47 -5.49 -11.42
CA CYS A 69 -5.79 -6.81 -10.90
C CYS A 69 -4.53 -7.64 -10.70
N ARG A 70 -4.27 -8.07 -9.47
CA ARG A 70 -3.11 -8.88 -9.08
C ARG A 70 -3.55 -10.03 -8.18
N LEU A 71 -2.81 -11.13 -8.18
CA LEU A 71 -2.97 -12.18 -7.16
C LEU A 71 -2.47 -11.67 -5.80
N VAL A 72 -3.10 -12.16 -4.74
CA VAL A 72 -2.64 -11.95 -3.36
C VAL A 72 -1.83 -13.19 -2.95
N PRO A 73 -0.48 -13.10 -2.87
CA PRO A 73 0.37 -14.30 -2.78
C PRO A 73 0.40 -14.99 -1.42
N TRP A 74 -0.06 -14.32 -0.36
CA TRP A 74 0.02 -14.84 1.03
C TRP A 74 -1.21 -15.60 1.50
N TYR A 75 -2.18 -15.86 0.64
CA TYR A 75 -3.35 -16.70 0.96
C TYR A 75 -3.26 -18.06 0.29
N ASP A 76 -3.64 -19.09 1.00
CA ASP A 76 -3.73 -20.46 0.46
C ASP A 76 -4.81 -20.56 -0.63
N GLU A 77 -5.95 -19.87 -0.44
CA GLU A 77 -7.04 -19.82 -1.40
C GLU A 77 -6.80 -18.72 -2.44
N PRO A 78 -6.99 -19.00 -3.74
CA PRO A 78 -6.79 -18.01 -4.79
C PRO A 78 -7.61 -16.73 -4.55
N THR A 79 -6.92 -15.65 -4.28
CA THR A 79 -7.50 -14.34 -4.00
C THR A 79 -6.91 -13.31 -4.94
N ALA A 80 -7.76 -12.50 -5.58
CA ALA A 80 -7.35 -11.34 -6.37
C ALA A 80 -7.53 -10.07 -5.54
N GLN A 81 -6.67 -9.06 -5.80
CA GLN A 81 -6.86 -7.69 -5.33
C GLN A 81 -6.98 -6.77 -6.53
N ILE A 82 -7.87 -5.79 -6.42
CA ILE A 82 -8.14 -4.82 -7.49
C ILE A 82 -8.29 -3.44 -6.87
N ILE A 83 -7.57 -2.45 -7.39
CA ILE A 83 -7.72 -1.05 -6.99
C ILE A 83 -8.94 -0.46 -7.69
N HIS A 84 -9.68 0.36 -6.98
CA HIS A 84 -10.89 1.00 -7.49
C HIS A 84 -10.76 2.51 -7.45
N ASP A 85 -11.31 3.16 -8.46
CA ASP A 85 -11.65 4.58 -8.39
C ASP A 85 -12.98 4.77 -7.66
N ALA A 86 -13.14 5.90 -6.98
CA ALA A 86 -14.38 6.27 -6.31
C ALA A 86 -15.09 7.38 -7.07
N VAL A 87 -16.37 7.18 -7.35
CA VAL A 87 -17.22 8.16 -8.03
C VAL A 87 -18.53 8.36 -7.27
N HIS A 88 -19.08 9.56 -7.37
CA HIS A 88 -20.43 9.86 -6.90
C HIS A 88 -21.49 9.20 -7.80
N GLN A 89 -22.77 9.25 -7.39
CA GLN A 89 -23.87 8.64 -8.15
C GLN A 89 -24.10 9.30 -9.52
N ASP A 90 -23.72 10.55 -9.67
CA ASP A 90 -23.74 11.30 -10.92
C ASP A 90 -22.55 11.01 -11.85
N GLY A 91 -21.60 10.20 -11.38
CA GLY A 91 -20.38 9.83 -12.10
C GLY A 91 -19.19 10.76 -11.87
N ALA A 92 -19.35 11.84 -11.10
CA ALA A 92 -18.23 12.73 -10.75
C ALA A 92 -17.22 12.01 -9.82
N ASN A 93 -15.93 12.29 -10.01
CA ASN A 93 -14.88 11.73 -9.14
C ASN A 93 -14.98 12.28 -7.71
N VAL A 94 -14.63 11.45 -6.75
CA VAL A 94 -14.39 11.89 -5.36
C VAL A 94 -13.08 12.67 -5.33
N THR A 95 -13.17 14.00 -5.27
CA THR A 95 -12.06 14.93 -5.51
C THR A 95 -10.93 14.85 -4.49
N PHE A 96 -11.17 14.33 -3.29
CA PHE A 96 -10.16 14.12 -2.24
C PHE A 96 -9.67 12.66 -2.16
N SER A 97 -10.12 11.77 -3.04
CA SER A 97 -9.49 10.45 -3.20
C SER A 97 -8.09 10.62 -3.76
N SER A 98 -7.08 10.06 -3.08
CA SER A 98 -5.67 10.21 -3.45
C SER A 98 -5.39 9.85 -4.92
N ARG A 99 -6.02 8.78 -5.41
CA ARG A 99 -5.87 8.35 -6.81
C ARG A 99 -6.54 9.32 -7.79
N ALA A 100 -7.68 9.91 -7.44
CA ALA A 100 -8.34 10.93 -8.26
C ALA A 100 -7.53 12.23 -8.31
N VAL A 101 -6.90 12.63 -7.20
CA VAL A 101 -5.97 13.78 -7.15
C VAL A 101 -4.81 13.56 -8.10
N LEU A 102 -4.15 12.38 -8.05
CA LEU A 102 -3.06 12.06 -8.97
C LEU A 102 -3.51 12.11 -10.44
N LYS A 103 -4.64 11.49 -10.78
CA LYS A 103 -5.20 11.55 -12.14
C LYS A 103 -5.46 12.98 -12.61
N SER A 104 -5.94 13.86 -11.72
CA SER A 104 -6.16 15.27 -12.05
C SER A 104 -4.85 16.01 -12.33
N VAL A 105 -3.79 15.71 -11.56
CA VAL A 105 -2.45 16.28 -11.81
C VAL A 105 -1.88 15.76 -13.13
N LEU A 106 -2.01 14.46 -13.42
CA LEU A 106 -1.55 13.88 -14.68
C LEU A 106 -2.25 14.50 -15.90
N ALA A 107 -3.54 14.83 -15.79
CA ALA A 107 -4.25 15.53 -16.85
C ALA A 107 -3.64 16.92 -17.16
N LEU A 108 -3.11 17.64 -16.16
CA LEU A 108 -2.39 18.90 -16.40
C LEU A 108 -1.04 18.69 -17.14
N PHE A 109 -0.37 17.58 -16.87
CA PHE A 109 0.82 17.22 -17.65
C PHE A 109 0.46 16.90 -19.11
N ASP A 110 -0.61 16.13 -19.32
CA ASP A 110 -1.11 15.82 -20.67
C ASP A 110 -1.47 17.10 -21.46
N GLU A 111 -2.17 18.06 -20.83
CA GLU A 111 -2.49 19.36 -21.42
C GLU A 111 -1.23 20.17 -21.80
N ALA A 112 -0.15 20.02 -21.01
CA ALA A 112 1.13 20.66 -21.29
C ALA A 112 1.98 19.88 -22.32
N GLY A 113 1.54 18.71 -22.79
CA GLY A 113 2.29 17.84 -23.67
C GLY A 113 3.51 17.20 -22.99
N LEU A 114 3.46 16.99 -21.68
CA LEU A 114 4.52 16.40 -20.86
C LEU A 114 4.06 15.05 -20.28
N GLU A 115 4.99 14.13 -20.16
CA GLU A 115 4.78 12.85 -19.48
C GLU A 115 5.72 12.76 -18.26
N PRO A 116 5.17 12.75 -17.01
CA PRO A 116 6.00 12.60 -15.84
C PRO A 116 6.48 11.16 -15.69
N VAL A 117 7.78 10.98 -15.49
CA VAL A 117 8.42 9.71 -15.18
C VAL A 117 8.88 9.77 -13.73
N ILE A 118 8.47 8.82 -12.93
CA ILE A 118 8.81 8.75 -11.50
C ILE A 118 9.48 7.41 -11.16
N ALA A 119 10.21 7.37 -10.05
CA ALA A 119 10.75 6.17 -9.44
C ALA A 119 10.53 6.26 -7.93
N PRO A 120 9.59 5.51 -7.35
CA PRO A 120 9.39 5.50 -5.90
C PRO A 120 10.55 4.82 -5.18
N GLU A 121 10.95 5.40 -4.05
CA GLU A 121 11.87 4.82 -3.08
C GLU A 121 11.10 4.63 -1.77
N LEU A 122 10.98 3.38 -1.30
CA LEU A 122 10.19 3.09 -0.11
C LEU A 122 11.06 2.59 1.02
N GLU A 123 11.20 3.45 2.04
CA GLU A 123 11.89 3.12 3.28
C GLU A 123 10.91 2.55 4.31
N PHE A 124 11.37 1.57 5.06
CA PHE A 124 10.62 0.98 6.16
C PHE A 124 11.56 0.45 7.25
N PHE A 125 11.04 0.41 8.48
CA PHE A 125 11.75 -0.20 9.60
C PHE A 125 11.14 -1.56 9.93
N LEU A 126 12.01 -2.53 10.20
CA LEU A 126 11.62 -3.80 10.80
C LEU A 126 11.66 -3.65 12.33
N VAL A 127 10.56 -4.04 12.98
CA VAL A 127 10.43 -3.96 14.43
C VAL A 127 9.86 -5.25 14.99
N LYS A 128 10.14 -5.55 16.27
CA LYS A 128 9.55 -6.68 16.96
C LYS A 128 8.04 -6.55 17.03
N GLN A 129 7.34 -7.67 16.91
CA GLN A 129 5.92 -7.70 17.24
C GLN A 129 5.70 -7.36 18.71
N SER A 130 4.68 -6.57 19.00
CA SER A 130 4.22 -6.25 20.33
C SER A 130 2.70 -6.36 20.40
N SER A 131 2.18 -6.93 21.46
CA SER A 131 0.73 -6.92 21.78
C SER A 131 0.30 -5.64 22.50
N ASP A 132 1.24 -4.83 22.97
CA ASP A 132 0.98 -3.54 23.62
C ASP A 132 1.18 -2.42 22.58
N ALA A 133 0.08 -1.75 22.23
CA ALA A 133 0.09 -0.63 21.27
C ALA A 133 0.90 0.59 21.75
N ASN A 134 1.14 0.72 23.06
CA ASN A 134 1.91 1.82 23.66
C ASN A 134 3.38 1.44 23.91
N ALA A 135 3.78 0.20 23.62
CA ALA A 135 5.17 -0.20 23.77
C ALA A 135 6.06 0.54 22.77
N PRO A 136 7.29 0.94 23.19
CA PRO A 136 8.24 1.51 22.26
C PRO A 136 8.59 0.49 21.17
N LEU A 137 8.83 0.98 19.97
CA LEU A 137 9.30 0.14 18.85
C LEU A 137 10.71 -0.38 19.17
N ILE A 138 10.92 -1.67 18.99
CA ILE A 138 12.18 -2.35 19.32
C ILE A 138 12.74 -2.98 18.06
N THR A 139 14.01 -2.69 17.74
CA THR A 139 14.74 -3.35 16.67
C THR A 139 14.79 -4.86 16.89
N PRO A 140 14.42 -5.69 15.91
CA PRO A 140 14.44 -7.13 16.05
C PRO A 140 15.87 -7.67 15.96
N PRO A 141 16.15 -8.87 16.50
CA PRO A 141 17.37 -9.57 16.18
C PRO A 141 17.30 -10.09 14.74
N GLY A 142 18.41 -10.00 14.03
CA GLY A 142 18.57 -10.70 12.76
C GLY A 142 18.87 -12.21 12.96
N ARG A 143 19.18 -12.92 11.87
CA ARG A 143 19.50 -14.36 11.91
C ARG A 143 20.70 -14.71 12.79
N SER A 144 21.62 -13.77 13.04
CA SER A 144 22.73 -13.95 14.00
C SER A 144 22.28 -13.90 15.46
N GLY A 145 21.02 -13.56 15.74
CA GLY A 145 20.49 -13.36 17.09
C GLY A 145 20.83 -12.00 17.70
N ARG A 146 21.48 -11.12 16.95
CA ARG A 146 21.85 -9.77 17.40
C ARG A 146 20.89 -8.74 16.83
N ALA A 147 20.45 -7.80 17.68
CA ALA A 147 19.73 -6.62 17.23
C ALA A 147 20.72 -5.49 16.90
N GLU A 148 20.45 -4.79 15.82
CA GLU A 148 21.23 -3.61 15.44
C GLU A 148 21.02 -2.49 16.46
N LYS A 149 22.11 -1.73 16.70
CA LYS A 149 22.11 -0.54 17.56
C LYS A 149 22.79 0.68 16.93
N ALA A 150 23.53 0.45 15.85
CA ALA A 150 24.31 1.46 15.17
C ALA A 150 23.84 1.60 13.71
N ARG A 151 24.24 2.68 13.06
CA ARG A 151 23.99 2.94 11.65
C ARG A 151 24.79 1.94 10.80
N GLN A 152 24.10 1.30 9.84
CA GLN A 152 24.67 0.30 8.94
C GLN A 152 24.41 0.65 7.45
N ALA A 153 24.25 1.94 7.15
CA ALA A 153 23.92 2.38 5.79
C ALA A 153 24.78 1.67 4.73
N TYR A 154 24.12 1.09 3.74
CA TYR A 154 24.69 0.25 2.66
C TYR A 154 25.45 -0.99 3.14
N GLY A 155 25.21 -1.44 4.39
CA GLY A 155 25.82 -2.65 4.94
C GLY A 155 25.19 -3.91 4.39
N ILE A 156 25.85 -4.63 3.48
CA ILE A 156 25.32 -5.86 2.88
C ILE A 156 25.06 -6.94 3.94
N ASP A 157 25.99 -7.11 4.89
CA ASP A 157 25.80 -8.10 5.97
C ASP A 157 24.61 -7.74 6.87
N ALA A 158 24.29 -6.44 7.04
CA ALA A 158 23.13 -6.01 7.79
C ALA A 158 21.81 -6.33 7.06
N VAL A 159 21.74 -6.14 5.76
CA VAL A 159 20.61 -6.60 4.93
C VAL A 159 20.46 -8.13 5.07
N ASN A 160 21.56 -8.88 4.95
CA ASN A 160 21.56 -10.33 5.02
C ASN A 160 21.10 -10.91 6.38
N GLU A 161 21.08 -10.10 7.44
CA GLU A 161 20.47 -10.50 8.72
C GLU A 161 18.97 -10.83 8.60
N PHE A 162 18.30 -10.31 7.57
CA PHE A 162 16.87 -10.50 7.30
C PHE A 162 16.59 -11.17 5.94
N ASP A 163 17.59 -11.85 5.38
CA ASP A 163 17.55 -12.49 4.08
C ASP A 163 16.26 -13.31 3.77
N PRO A 164 15.76 -14.22 4.64
CA PRO A 164 14.53 -14.96 4.34
C PRO A 164 13.28 -14.08 4.19
N LEU A 165 13.22 -12.94 4.87
CA LEU A 165 12.14 -11.99 4.72
C LEU A 165 12.19 -11.32 3.34
N PHE A 166 13.39 -10.95 2.88
CA PHE A 166 13.54 -10.29 1.59
C PHE A 166 13.30 -11.23 0.43
N GLU A 167 13.73 -12.49 0.51
CA GLU A 167 13.37 -13.52 -0.46
C GLU A 167 11.83 -13.64 -0.60
N GLU A 168 11.09 -13.68 0.52
CA GLU A 168 9.63 -13.71 0.48
C GLU A 168 9.02 -12.42 -0.12
N ILE A 169 9.59 -11.25 0.17
CA ILE A 169 9.15 -9.99 -0.44
C ILE A 169 9.35 -10.03 -1.96
N TYR A 170 10.51 -10.50 -2.45
CA TYR A 170 10.79 -10.65 -3.87
C TYR A 170 9.82 -11.62 -4.54
N ASP A 171 9.63 -12.80 -3.98
CA ASP A 171 8.69 -13.79 -4.49
C ASP A 171 7.26 -13.25 -4.57
N HIS A 172 6.83 -12.55 -3.53
CA HIS A 172 5.52 -11.91 -3.51
C HIS A 172 5.38 -10.77 -4.54
N CYS A 173 6.44 -9.99 -4.75
CA CYS A 173 6.46 -8.94 -5.77
C CYS A 173 6.39 -9.53 -7.18
N ASP A 174 7.14 -10.60 -7.45
CA ASP A 174 7.11 -11.32 -8.72
C ASP A 174 5.72 -11.85 -9.06
N VAL A 175 5.05 -12.51 -8.11
CA VAL A 175 3.67 -13.00 -8.30
C VAL A 175 2.70 -11.87 -8.61
N GLN A 176 2.90 -10.70 -8.02
CA GLN A 176 2.06 -9.52 -8.22
C GLN A 176 2.47 -8.69 -9.45
N GLY A 177 3.64 -8.95 -10.04
CA GLY A 177 4.20 -8.12 -11.12
C GLY A 177 4.52 -6.69 -10.64
N LEU A 178 5.03 -6.56 -9.41
CA LEU A 178 5.56 -5.29 -8.88
C LEU A 178 7.03 -5.17 -9.30
N ASP A 179 7.36 -4.10 -10.02
CA ASP A 179 8.68 -3.92 -10.65
C ASP A 179 9.66 -3.24 -9.68
N ILE A 180 10.08 -4.01 -8.65
CA ILE A 180 11.09 -3.57 -7.69
C ILE A 180 12.50 -3.74 -8.29
N ASP A 181 13.43 -2.85 -7.88
CA ASP A 181 14.80 -2.78 -8.43
C ASP A 181 15.84 -3.15 -7.37
N THR A 182 16.17 -2.23 -6.48
CA THR A 182 17.27 -2.40 -5.52
C THR A 182 16.78 -2.49 -4.09
N LEU A 183 17.53 -3.25 -3.27
CA LEU A 183 17.39 -3.31 -1.82
C LEU A 183 18.66 -2.78 -1.19
N SER A 184 18.53 -1.84 -0.26
CA SER A 184 19.64 -1.32 0.54
C SER A 184 19.29 -1.20 2.01
N HIS A 185 20.33 -1.20 2.85
CA HIS A 185 20.20 -0.82 4.25
C HIS A 185 20.31 0.68 4.39
N GLU A 186 19.36 1.29 5.10
CA GLU A 186 19.32 2.71 5.34
C GLU A 186 20.09 3.13 6.62
N ALA A 187 19.98 4.40 7.00
CA ALA A 187 20.75 4.96 8.11
C ALA A 187 20.28 4.48 9.49
N GLY A 188 19.01 4.13 9.66
CA GLY A 188 18.45 3.68 10.94
C GLY A 188 18.70 2.20 11.21
N ALA A 189 18.67 1.78 12.47
CA ALA A 189 18.76 0.36 12.82
C ALA A 189 17.57 -0.41 12.27
N ALA A 190 17.84 -1.49 11.51
CA ALA A 190 16.86 -2.28 10.76
C ALA A 190 15.95 -1.44 9.85
N GLN A 191 16.47 -0.32 9.35
CA GLN A 191 15.84 0.48 8.30
C GLN A 191 16.31 -0.01 6.95
N MET A 192 15.36 -0.36 6.10
CA MET A 192 15.60 -0.90 4.76
C MET A 192 14.91 -0.03 3.73
N GLU A 193 15.46 0.01 2.54
CA GLU A 193 14.89 0.68 1.39
C GLU A 193 14.77 -0.28 0.22
N ILE A 194 13.62 -0.26 -0.43
CA ILE A 194 13.42 -0.95 -1.71
C ILE A 194 12.95 0.08 -2.72
N ASN A 195 13.66 0.13 -3.85
CA ASN A 195 13.42 1.05 -4.94
C ASN A 195 12.62 0.36 -6.05
N PHE A 196 11.91 1.16 -6.82
CA PHE A 196 11.20 0.72 -8.01
C PHE A 196 11.90 1.22 -9.27
N ASN A 197 11.82 0.45 -10.34
CA ASN A 197 12.15 0.94 -11.65
C ASN A 197 11.27 2.16 -11.99
N HIS A 198 11.84 3.10 -12.74
CA HIS A 198 11.11 4.28 -13.16
C HIS A 198 10.02 3.95 -14.17
N GLY A 199 8.91 4.69 -14.15
CA GLY A 199 7.80 4.47 -15.07
C GLY A 199 6.66 5.47 -14.93
N HIS A 200 5.50 5.08 -15.43
CA HIS A 200 4.30 5.91 -15.43
C HIS A 200 3.78 6.14 -14.01
N ALA A 201 3.50 7.40 -13.67
CA ALA A 201 3.24 7.81 -12.30
C ALA A 201 2.04 7.12 -11.63
N LEU A 202 0.94 6.90 -12.36
CA LEU A 202 -0.24 6.24 -11.79
C LEU A 202 0.01 4.77 -11.49
N ASP A 203 0.66 4.06 -12.43
CA ASP A 203 0.99 2.64 -12.25
C ASP A 203 1.94 2.44 -11.06
N LEU A 204 2.99 3.26 -10.96
CA LEU A 204 3.94 3.17 -9.83
C LEU A 204 3.33 3.59 -8.50
N ALA A 205 2.40 4.53 -8.47
CA ALA A 205 1.64 4.84 -7.25
C ALA A 205 0.79 3.64 -6.80
N ASP A 206 0.13 2.95 -7.72
CA ASP A 206 -0.63 1.74 -7.46
C ASP A 206 0.28 0.59 -6.99
N GLN A 207 1.44 0.41 -7.62
CA GLN A 207 2.44 -0.58 -7.20
C GLN A 207 2.99 -0.28 -5.79
N ALA A 208 3.36 0.97 -5.50
CA ALA A 208 3.82 1.39 -4.17
C ALA A 208 2.76 1.16 -3.08
N PHE A 209 1.50 1.39 -3.41
CA PHE A 209 0.38 1.09 -2.50
C PHE A 209 0.27 -0.40 -2.19
N LEU A 210 0.34 -1.27 -3.19
CA LEU A 210 0.32 -2.73 -3.01
C LEU A 210 1.58 -3.25 -2.32
N PHE A 211 2.75 -2.71 -2.64
CA PHE A 211 4.03 -3.06 -2.04
C PHE A 211 4.04 -2.87 -0.52
N LYS A 212 3.46 -1.77 0.00
CA LYS A 212 3.34 -1.56 1.45
C LYS A 212 2.58 -2.68 2.15
N ARG A 213 1.56 -3.26 1.49
CA ARG A 213 0.83 -4.43 2.01
C ARG A 213 1.72 -5.68 1.99
N THR A 214 2.43 -5.89 0.89
CA THR A 214 3.34 -7.02 0.67
C THR A 214 4.41 -7.08 1.75
N VAL A 215 5.12 -5.98 1.99
CA VAL A 215 6.15 -5.89 3.04
C VAL A 215 5.59 -6.16 4.43
N ARG A 216 4.42 -5.59 4.76
CA ARG A 216 3.78 -5.83 6.06
C ARG A 216 3.38 -7.28 6.24
N GLN A 217 2.88 -7.93 5.20
CA GLN A 217 2.47 -9.33 5.27
C GLN A 217 3.68 -10.26 5.39
N ALA A 218 4.72 -10.05 4.61
CA ALA A 218 5.97 -10.80 4.74
C ALA A 218 6.57 -10.63 6.15
N ALA A 219 6.59 -9.41 6.68
CA ALA A 219 7.06 -9.17 8.05
C ALA A 219 6.26 -9.98 9.09
N ILE A 220 4.93 -10.06 8.96
CA ILE A 220 4.08 -10.87 9.86
C ILE A 220 4.45 -12.34 9.78
N ASN A 221 4.69 -12.88 8.60
CA ASN A 221 5.06 -14.28 8.39
C ASN A 221 6.40 -14.62 9.05
N HIS A 222 7.31 -13.64 9.16
CA HIS A 222 8.59 -13.74 9.87
C HIS A 222 8.55 -13.27 11.33
N HIS A 223 7.35 -13.16 11.92
CA HIS A 223 7.16 -12.70 13.32
C HIS A 223 7.71 -11.31 13.61
N LEU A 224 7.63 -10.43 12.61
CA LEU A 224 8.03 -9.03 12.68
C LEU A 224 6.85 -8.12 12.35
N HIS A 225 7.02 -6.81 12.56
CA HIS A 225 6.22 -5.77 11.94
C HIS A 225 7.10 -4.88 11.07
N ALA A 226 6.55 -4.43 9.95
CA ALA A 226 7.15 -3.38 9.12
C ALA A 226 6.38 -2.07 9.29
N THR A 227 7.09 -1.00 9.59
CA THR A 227 6.53 0.35 9.67
C THR A 227 7.14 1.27 8.64
N PHE A 228 6.30 2.04 7.96
CA PHE A 228 6.69 3.06 6.99
C PHE A 228 6.71 4.47 7.62
N MET A 229 6.79 4.57 8.94
CA MET A 229 7.02 5.84 9.62
C MET A 229 8.42 6.34 9.32
N ALA A 230 8.57 7.65 9.08
CA ALA A 230 9.87 8.25 8.76
C ALA A 230 10.87 8.18 9.93
N LYS A 231 10.38 8.20 11.17
CA LYS A 231 11.18 8.10 12.42
C LYS A 231 10.31 7.46 13.49
N PRO A 232 10.19 6.12 13.46
CA PRO A 232 9.38 5.39 14.42
C PRO A 232 9.93 5.41 15.84
#